data_4f83e75a2453bc2d5e67d3cf09b6ab99
#
_entry.id   4f83e75a2453bc2d5e67d3cf09b6ab99
#
_cell.length_a   1.000
_cell.length_b   1.000
_cell.length_c   1.000
_cell.angle_alpha   90.00
_cell.angle_beta   90.00
_cell.angle_gamma   90.00
#
_symmetry.space_group_name_H-M   'P 1'
#
loop_
_entity.id
_entity.type
_entity.pdbx_description
1 polymer ?
#
loop_
_entity_poly.entity_id
_entity_poly.type
_entity_poly.pdbx_seq_one_letter_code
_entity_poly.pdbx_strand_id
1 'polypeptide(L)'
;MIIIGGYGNFGRFIAKRLATDANLQLMIAGRSLAKAQALIADMEAANRPEAIALDIHQNLGKSLQAIKPDIVIHTSGPFQGQGYDVAKACIQCGAHYIDLADGREFVAGIDALDAQAKAAGVTVISGASSVPCLTSALVDHYQDEFSEMESLDYGITTAQKTTRGLATTAAILSYTGKPFTTRIEGREHSVYGWQGLKRKRFKKLGWRLLGNCNVPDLALFPKRYPSLKTISFYAGLELPFIHITLWVLSFLVRIGLIRNLKKSAGLLLKTSFLFDRLGSANSGFYMQLSGRGKNSNPKTIEFELTAKSGDGPYIPCMPAILLCSKLARGELNQTGAYPCVGFIGKGEYLVALKSMDISWEDSIY
;
A
#
# COMPACT_ATOMS: atom_id res chain seq x y z
N MET A 1 15.35 11.93 -10.93
CA MET A 1 14.19 11.07 -10.72
C MET A 1 12.88 11.84 -10.81
N ILE A 2 11.75 11.18 -11.09
CA ILE A 2 10.44 11.83 -11.23
C ILE A 2 9.37 11.15 -10.33
N ILE A 3 8.50 11.97 -9.68
CA ILE A 3 7.37 11.48 -8.89
C ILE A 3 6.08 11.85 -9.62
N ILE A 4 5.44 10.89 -10.25
CA ILE A 4 4.15 11.05 -10.94
C ILE A 4 3.02 11.04 -9.90
N GLY A 5 2.18 12.10 -9.89
CA GLY A 5 1.23 12.35 -8.82
C GLY A 5 1.86 13.00 -7.58
N GLY A 6 3.03 13.62 -7.73
CA GLY A 6 3.88 14.11 -6.66
C GLY A 6 3.28 15.15 -5.72
N TYR A 7 2.22 15.83 -6.09
CA TYR A 7 1.47 16.75 -5.22
C TYR A 7 0.19 16.11 -4.61
N GLY A 8 -0.06 14.82 -4.87
CA GLY A 8 -1.09 14.03 -4.18
C GLY A 8 -0.73 13.74 -2.72
N ASN A 9 -1.64 13.12 -1.97
CA ASN A 9 -1.43 12.84 -0.53
C ASN A 9 -0.12 12.06 -0.27
N PHE A 10 0.07 10.94 -0.94
CA PHE A 10 1.28 10.11 -0.79
C PHE A 10 2.49 10.73 -1.50
N GLY A 11 2.30 11.22 -2.74
CA GLY A 11 3.37 11.81 -3.53
C GLY A 11 4.01 13.01 -2.83
N ARG A 12 3.22 13.87 -2.19
CA ARG A 12 3.71 15.02 -1.40
C ARG A 12 4.61 14.59 -0.25
N PHE A 13 4.21 13.56 0.49
CA PHE A 13 5.01 13.06 1.60
C PHE A 13 6.34 12.46 1.09
N ILE A 14 6.28 11.63 0.05
CA ILE A 14 7.46 11.03 -0.59
C ILE A 14 8.39 12.14 -1.11
N ALA A 15 7.84 13.13 -1.82
CA ALA A 15 8.61 14.23 -2.35
C ALA A 15 9.34 15.01 -1.26
N LYS A 16 8.64 15.39 -0.16
CA LYS A 16 9.24 16.10 0.97
C LYS A 16 10.36 15.29 1.64
N ARG A 17 10.21 13.98 1.75
CA ARG A 17 11.24 13.11 2.35
C ARG A 17 12.45 12.93 1.44
N LEU A 18 12.26 12.71 0.15
CA LEU A 18 13.36 12.54 -0.79
C LEU A 18 14.07 13.84 -1.14
N ALA A 19 13.41 15.00 -1.02
CA ALA A 19 14.00 16.31 -1.29
C ALA A 19 15.16 16.68 -0.36
N THR A 20 15.25 16.05 0.82
CA THR A 20 16.35 16.27 1.77
C THR A 20 17.64 15.53 1.40
N ASP A 21 17.59 14.59 0.45
CA ASP A 21 18.77 13.87 -0.03
C ASP A 21 19.47 14.66 -1.15
N ALA A 22 20.66 15.17 -0.89
CA ALA A 22 21.45 15.95 -1.84
C ALA A 22 21.91 15.16 -3.09
N ASN A 23 21.85 13.83 -3.05
CA ASN A 23 22.19 12.98 -4.20
C ASN A 23 21.03 12.85 -5.19
N LEU A 24 19.84 13.37 -4.84
CA LEU A 24 18.65 13.26 -5.67
C LEU A 24 18.27 14.61 -6.29
N GLN A 25 18.12 14.64 -7.63
CA GLN A 25 17.44 15.71 -8.33
C GLN A 25 15.99 15.30 -8.59
N LEU A 26 15.05 15.96 -7.91
CA LEU A 26 13.62 15.63 -7.97
C LEU A 26 12.87 16.40 -9.04
N MET A 27 11.94 15.72 -9.69
CA MET A 27 10.91 16.29 -10.56
C MET A 27 9.54 15.94 -10.01
N ILE A 28 8.71 16.94 -9.74
CA ILE A 28 7.36 16.78 -9.22
C ILE A 28 6.38 16.84 -10.38
N ALA A 29 5.81 15.71 -10.77
CA ALA A 29 4.98 15.61 -11.95
C ALA A 29 3.50 15.35 -11.62
N GLY A 30 2.65 15.89 -12.48
CA GLY A 30 1.22 15.67 -12.49
C GLY A 30 0.49 16.62 -13.47
N ARG A 31 -0.82 16.47 -13.62
CA ARG A 31 -1.60 17.23 -14.62
C ARG A 31 -1.60 18.76 -14.41
N SER A 32 -1.37 19.23 -13.20
CA SER A 32 -1.38 20.67 -12.87
C SER A 32 0.02 21.14 -12.51
N LEU A 33 0.65 21.88 -13.42
CA LEU A 33 1.95 22.52 -13.19
C LEU A 33 1.91 23.45 -11.97
N ALA A 34 0.84 24.25 -11.85
CA ALA A 34 0.68 25.19 -10.74
C ALA A 34 0.67 24.50 -9.35
N LYS A 35 0.03 23.31 -9.24
CA LYS A 35 0.05 22.54 -7.98
C LYS A 35 1.43 21.98 -7.67
N ALA A 36 2.18 21.55 -8.67
CA ALA A 36 3.56 21.10 -8.49
C ALA A 36 4.46 22.24 -8.04
N GLN A 37 4.35 23.39 -8.68
CA GLN A 37 5.10 24.63 -8.31
C GLN A 37 4.74 25.10 -6.89
N ALA A 38 3.46 25.08 -6.51
CA ALA A 38 3.03 25.45 -5.15
C ALA A 38 3.60 24.48 -4.10
N LEU A 39 3.67 23.17 -4.38
CA LEU A 39 4.32 22.23 -3.49
C LEU A 39 5.80 22.53 -3.34
N ILE A 40 6.51 22.79 -4.43
CA ILE A 40 7.96 23.08 -4.42
C ILE A 40 8.26 24.35 -3.64
N ALA A 41 7.41 25.38 -3.74
CA ALA A 41 7.55 26.63 -2.99
C ALA A 41 7.44 26.44 -1.47
N ASP A 42 6.73 25.37 -1.02
CA ASP A 42 6.48 24.98 0.39
C ASP A 42 7.43 23.86 0.87
N MET A 43 8.50 23.56 0.12
CA MET A 43 9.40 22.47 0.45
C MET A 43 10.79 22.98 0.83
N GLU A 44 11.33 22.38 1.90
CA GLU A 44 12.76 22.39 2.13
C GLU A 44 13.40 21.30 1.28
N ALA A 45 14.44 21.63 0.53
CA ALA A 45 15.09 20.69 -0.36
C ALA A 45 16.61 20.99 -0.44
N ALA A 46 17.41 19.93 -0.48
CA ALA A 46 18.86 20.03 -0.70
C ALA A 46 19.16 20.51 -2.13
N ASN A 47 18.44 19.95 -3.11
CA ASN A 47 18.43 20.42 -4.50
C ASN A 47 17.02 20.87 -4.86
N ARG A 48 16.88 22.07 -5.42
CA ARG A 48 15.56 22.61 -5.77
C ARG A 48 14.84 21.70 -6.78
N PRO A 49 13.67 21.14 -6.45
CA PRO A 49 12.93 20.28 -7.38
C PRO A 49 12.38 21.05 -8.58
N GLU A 50 12.15 20.33 -9.67
CA GLU A 50 11.52 20.86 -10.87
C GLU A 50 10.04 20.47 -10.93
N ALA A 51 9.18 21.37 -11.43
CA ALA A 51 7.76 21.09 -11.66
C ALA A 51 7.52 20.69 -13.11
N ILE A 52 6.79 19.57 -13.32
CA ILE A 52 6.50 19.06 -14.67
C ILE A 52 5.00 18.82 -14.82
N ALA A 53 4.42 19.36 -15.91
CA ALA A 53 3.07 19.00 -16.34
C ALA A 53 3.13 17.65 -17.07
N LEU A 54 2.50 16.61 -16.52
CA LEU A 54 2.49 15.26 -17.07
C LEU A 54 1.12 14.62 -16.87
N ASP A 55 0.53 14.13 -17.96
CA ASP A 55 -0.66 13.28 -17.92
C ASP A 55 -0.29 11.86 -18.34
N ILE A 56 -0.52 10.88 -17.45
CA ILE A 56 -0.22 9.47 -17.74
C ILE A 56 -1.05 8.87 -18.87
N HIS A 57 -2.13 9.53 -19.27
CA HIS A 57 -3.00 9.11 -20.36
C HIS A 57 -2.69 9.80 -21.69
N GLN A 58 -1.72 10.75 -21.72
CA GLN A 58 -1.39 11.54 -22.92
C GLN A 58 0.12 11.60 -23.16
N ASN A 59 0.59 11.05 -24.27
CA ASN A 59 1.99 11.14 -24.72
C ASN A 59 3.06 10.75 -23.69
N LEU A 60 2.71 9.91 -22.68
CA LEU A 60 3.59 9.57 -21.58
C LEU A 60 4.98 9.08 -22.04
N GLY A 61 5.03 8.14 -22.99
CA GLY A 61 6.28 7.61 -23.52
C GLY A 61 7.20 8.68 -24.11
N LYS A 62 6.65 9.61 -24.92
CA LYS A 62 7.43 10.72 -25.47
C LYS A 62 7.94 11.66 -24.38
N SER A 63 7.11 11.94 -23.38
CA SER A 63 7.49 12.80 -22.26
C SER A 63 8.62 12.17 -21.44
N LEU A 64 8.53 10.89 -21.08
CA LEU A 64 9.59 10.21 -20.34
C LEU A 64 10.88 10.07 -21.15
N GLN A 65 10.80 9.82 -22.46
CA GLN A 65 11.96 9.81 -23.35
C GLN A 65 12.68 11.15 -23.44
N ALA A 66 11.94 12.26 -23.38
CA ALA A 66 12.52 13.61 -23.37
C ALA A 66 13.15 13.96 -22.01
N ILE A 67 12.50 13.58 -20.91
CA ILE A 67 12.96 13.84 -19.53
C ILE A 67 14.13 12.92 -19.15
N LYS A 68 14.13 11.66 -19.61
CA LYS A 68 15.11 10.61 -19.29
C LYS A 68 15.38 10.48 -17.78
N PRO A 69 14.35 10.20 -16.97
CA PRO A 69 14.54 9.99 -15.55
C PRO A 69 15.24 8.66 -15.29
N ASP A 70 16.12 8.57 -14.29
CA ASP A 70 16.70 7.29 -13.85
C ASP A 70 15.68 6.45 -13.07
N ILE A 71 14.84 7.12 -12.25
CA ILE A 71 13.84 6.46 -11.38
C ILE A 71 12.50 7.19 -11.51
N VAL A 72 11.44 6.41 -11.63
CA VAL A 72 10.04 6.89 -11.62
C VAL A 72 9.31 6.31 -10.42
N ILE A 73 8.74 7.18 -9.56
CA ILE A 73 7.78 6.77 -8.52
C ILE A 73 6.39 7.14 -8.99
N HIS A 74 5.51 6.16 -9.13
CA HIS A 74 4.13 6.32 -9.58
C HIS A 74 3.14 6.27 -8.42
N THR A 75 2.52 7.42 -8.10
CA THR A 75 1.53 7.55 -7.01
C THR A 75 0.12 7.89 -7.50
N SER A 76 -0.12 7.86 -8.82
CA SER A 76 -1.40 8.26 -9.42
C SER A 76 -2.40 7.10 -9.48
N GLY A 77 -2.92 6.66 -8.33
CA GLY A 77 -4.03 5.70 -8.25
C GLY A 77 -5.38 6.28 -8.69
N PRO A 78 -6.49 5.48 -8.61
CA PRO A 78 -6.52 4.11 -8.12
C PRO A 78 -5.95 3.12 -9.14
N PHE A 79 -5.24 2.11 -8.65
CA PHE A 79 -4.58 1.09 -9.49
C PHE A 79 -5.53 -0.05 -9.91
N GLN A 80 -6.68 -0.16 -9.26
CA GLN A 80 -7.73 -1.13 -9.63
C GLN A 80 -8.27 -0.82 -11.03
N GLY A 81 -7.96 -1.71 -11.99
CA GLY A 81 -8.37 -1.56 -13.39
C GLY A 81 -7.44 -0.69 -14.23
N GLN A 82 -6.26 -0.28 -13.72
CA GLN A 82 -5.18 0.26 -14.56
C GLN A 82 -4.43 -0.88 -15.27
N GLY A 83 -3.87 -0.56 -16.44
CA GLY A 83 -2.85 -1.36 -17.12
C GLY A 83 -1.44 -0.94 -16.71
N TYR A 84 -0.44 -1.58 -17.32
CA TYR A 84 0.98 -1.32 -17.05
C TYR A 84 1.62 -0.26 -17.96
N ASP A 85 0.84 0.64 -18.54
CA ASP A 85 1.34 1.61 -19.53
C ASP A 85 2.45 2.51 -18.96
N VAL A 86 2.33 2.92 -17.68
CA VAL A 86 3.37 3.72 -17.02
C VAL A 86 4.65 2.90 -16.83
N ALA A 87 4.55 1.68 -16.32
CA ALA A 87 5.71 0.80 -16.13
C ALA A 87 6.39 0.46 -17.48
N LYS A 88 5.60 0.17 -18.53
CA LYS A 88 6.13 -0.08 -19.88
C LYS A 88 6.85 1.15 -20.45
N ALA A 89 6.31 2.35 -20.27
CA ALA A 89 6.96 3.58 -20.72
C ALA A 89 8.28 3.82 -19.97
N CYS A 90 8.36 3.47 -18.67
CA CYS A 90 9.59 3.52 -17.90
C CYS A 90 10.64 2.52 -18.45
N ILE A 91 10.26 1.27 -18.68
CA ILE A 91 11.13 0.25 -19.29
C ILE A 91 11.69 0.74 -20.64
N GLN A 92 10.82 1.31 -21.50
CA GLN A 92 11.20 1.81 -22.83
C GLN A 92 12.19 2.98 -22.79
N CYS A 93 12.19 3.78 -21.72
CA CYS A 93 13.15 4.88 -21.59
C CYS A 93 14.36 4.53 -20.68
N GLY A 94 14.48 3.28 -20.23
CA GLY A 94 15.58 2.83 -19.38
C GLY A 94 15.49 3.30 -17.93
N ALA A 95 14.28 3.63 -17.45
CA ALA A 95 14.06 4.09 -16.09
C ALA A 95 13.62 2.97 -15.15
N HIS A 96 14.14 2.94 -13.92
CA HIS A 96 13.59 2.12 -12.84
C HIS A 96 12.17 2.62 -12.49
N TYR A 97 11.30 1.70 -12.10
CA TYR A 97 9.91 2.01 -11.78
C TYR A 97 9.53 1.48 -10.40
N ILE A 98 8.85 2.31 -9.62
CA ILE A 98 8.27 1.98 -8.31
C ILE A 98 6.84 2.51 -8.28
N ASP A 99 5.85 1.70 -7.85
CA ASP A 99 4.50 2.17 -7.57
C ASP A 99 4.02 1.83 -6.18
N LEU A 100 2.98 2.54 -5.72
CA LEU A 100 2.30 2.33 -4.45
C LEU A 100 0.97 1.58 -4.64
N ALA A 101 0.89 0.68 -5.61
CA ALA A 101 -0.34 -0.03 -5.90
C ALA A 101 -0.79 -0.91 -4.73
N ASP A 102 -2.09 -0.92 -4.50
CA ASP A 102 -2.81 -1.78 -3.56
C ASP A 102 -3.82 -2.70 -4.28
N GLY A 103 -3.91 -2.61 -5.60
CA GLY A 103 -4.73 -3.47 -6.44
C GLY A 103 -4.13 -4.86 -6.57
N ARG A 104 -4.84 -5.90 -6.10
CA ARG A 104 -4.35 -7.28 -6.04
C ARG A 104 -3.84 -7.78 -7.40
N GLU A 105 -4.66 -7.68 -8.42
CA GLU A 105 -4.34 -8.18 -9.76
C GLU A 105 -3.20 -7.37 -10.39
N PHE A 106 -3.18 -6.06 -10.15
CA PHE A 106 -2.14 -5.19 -10.66
C PHE A 106 -0.77 -5.53 -10.07
N VAL A 107 -0.68 -5.70 -8.75
CA VAL A 107 0.59 -6.03 -8.09
C VAL A 107 1.01 -7.45 -8.37
N ALA A 108 0.08 -8.41 -8.30
CA ALA A 108 0.40 -9.83 -8.50
C ALA A 108 0.79 -10.18 -9.94
N GLY A 109 0.36 -9.40 -10.92
CA GLY A 109 0.64 -9.67 -12.34
C GLY A 109 1.79 -8.83 -12.92
N ILE A 110 2.53 -8.06 -12.10
CA ILE A 110 3.63 -7.22 -12.60
C ILE A 110 4.78 -8.04 -13.23
N ASP A 111 4.92 -9.29 -12.83
CA ASP A 111 5.89 -10.25 -13.39
C ASP A 111 5.74 -10.49 -14.89
N ALA A 112 4.58 -10.16 -15.47
CA ALA A 112 4.39 -10.14 -16.92
C ALA A 112 5.35 -9.18 -17.67
N LEU A 113 5.95 -8.22 -16.95
CA LEU A 113 6.95 -7.29 -17.50
C LEU A 113 8.40 -7.74 -17.26
N ASP A 114 8.64 -8.87 -16.59
CA ASP A 114 9.96 -9.29 -16.11
C ASP A 114 10.99 -9.40 -17.26
N ALA A 115 10.63 -10.09 -18.34
CA ALA A 115 11.52 -10.25 -19.49
C ALA A 115 11.89 -8.90 -20.14
N GLN A 116 10.92 -7.98 -20.26
CA GLN A 116 11.15 -6.65 -20.83
C GLN A 116 12.04 -5.79 -19.90
N ALA A 117 11.81 -5.84 -18.60
CA ALA A 117 12.60 -5.10 -17.62
C ALA A 117 14.05 -5.60 -17.56
N LYS A 118 14.27 -6.93 -17.60
CA LYS A 118 15.61 -7.55 -17.69
C LYS A 118 16.34 -7.14 -18.97
N ALA A 119 15.68 -7.19 -20.10
CA ALA A 119 16.27 -6.80 -21.38
C ALA A 119 16.68 -5.31 -21.41
N ALA A 120 15.94 -4.44 -20.71
CA ALA A 120 16.25 -3.02 -20.57
C ALA A 120 17.24 -2.71 -19.44
N GLY A 121 17.64 -3.70 -18.63
CA GLY A 121 18.53 -3.50 -17.48
C GLY A 121 17.92 -2.71 -16.33
N VAL A 122 16.59 -2.68 -16.19
CA VAL A 122 15.90 -1.89 -15.19
C VAL A 122 15.16 -2.74 -14.15
N THR A 123 14.88 -2.14 -13.01
CA THR A 123 14.09 -2.73 -11.92
C THR A 123 12.71 -2.12 -11.91
N VAL A 124 11.68 -2.96 -11.90
CA VAL A 124 10.27 -2.58 -11.85
C VAL A 124 9.66 -3.18 -10.58
N ILE A 125 9.24 -2.35 -9.63
CA ILE A 125 8.67 -2.82 -8.35
C ILE A 125 7.26 -2.28 -8.20
N SER A 126 6.29 -3.19 -8.08
CA SER A 126 4.89 -2.84 -7.85
C SER A 126 4.45 -3.18 -6.44
N GLY A 127 3.60 -2.32 -5.86
CA GLY A 127 3.09 -2.49 -4.51
C GLY A 127 4.09 -2.08 -3.42
N ALA A 128 4.93 -1.07 -3.67
CA ALA A 128 5.82 -0.48 -2.67
C ALA A 128 5.01 0.29 -1.62
N SER A 129 4.22 -0.45 -0.84
CA SER A 129 3.25 0.01 0.14
C SER A 129 3.33 -0.86 1.39
N SER A 130 2.57 -0.55 2.46
CA SER A 130 2.55 -1.40 3.66
C SER A 130 2.10 -2.82 3.35
N VAL A 131 1.22 -2.99 2.39
CA VAL A 131 0.73 -4.27 1.87
C VAL A 131 1.10 -4.31 0.39
N PRO A 132 2.07 -5.14 -0.07
CA PRO A 132 2.64 -6.32 0.60
C PRO A 132 4.02 -6.12 1.27
N CYS A 133 4.62 -4.93 1.31
CA CYS A 133 6.02 -4.78 1.72
C CYS A 133 6.22 -4.96 3.23
N LEU A 134 5.52 -4.19 4.10
CA LEU A 134 5.66 -4.36 5.56
C LEU A 134 5.16 -5.74 5.99
N THR A 135 4.07 -6.20 5.38
CA THR A 135 3.48 -7.50 5.73
C THR A 135 4.44 -8.65 5.42
N SER A 136 5.09 -8.66 4.24
CA SER A 136 6.11 -9.66 3.93
C SER A 136 7.36 -9.52 4.81
N ALA A 137 7.80 -8.31 5.12
CA ALA A 137 8.93 -8.09 6.01
C ALA A 137 8.72 -8.65 7.43
N LEU A 138 7.47 -8.57 7.93
CA LEU A 138 7.09 -9.17 9.20
C LEU A 138 7.04 -10.70 9.11
N VAL A 139 6.42 -11.25 8.07
CA VAL A 139 6.34 -12.70 7.88
C VAL A 139 7.74 -13.29 7.70
N ASP A 140 8.58 -12.71 6.83
CA ASP A 140 9.95 -13.14 6.60
C ASP A 140 10.80 -13.12 7.90
N HIS A 141 10.54 -12.15 8.78
CA HIS A 141 11.23 -12.06 10.08
C HIS A 141 10.81 -13.14 11.08
N TYR A 142 9.51 -13.48 11.11
CA TYR A 142 8.99 -14.40 12.12
C TYR A 142 8.84 -15.85 11.64
N GLN A 143 8.89 -16.12 10.32
CA GLN A 143 8.66 -17.47 9.81
C GLN A 143 9.61 -18.52 10.40
N ASP A 144 10.86 -18.14 10.68
CA ASP A 144 11.86 -19.04 11.26
C ASP A 144 11.59 -19.42 12.73
N GLU A 145 10.62 -18.78 13.35
CA GLU A 145 10.13 -19.14 14.69
C GLU A 145 9.19 -20.34 14.67
N PHE A 146 8.72 -20.72 13.48
CA PHE A 146 7.81 -21.85 13.27
C PHE A 146 8.52 -23.00 12.56
N SER A 147 8.16 -24.22 12.91
CA SER A 147 8.43 -25.41 12.08
C SER A 147 7.40 -25.48 10.94
N GLU A 148 6.17 -25.02 11.19
CA GLU A 148 5.09 -24.91 10.20
C GLU A 148 4.21 -23.70 10.56
N MET A 149 4.31 -22.62 9.78
CA MET A 149 3.43 -21.45 9.89
C MET A 149 2.14 -21.73 9.10
N GLU A 150 1.01 -21.88 9.80
CA GLU A 150 -0.24 -22.36 9.21
C GLU A 150 -1.24 -21.26 8.91
N SER A 151 -1.26 -20.19 9.71
CA SER A 151 -2.26 -19.13 9.53
C SER A 151 -1.70 -17.73 9.72
N LEU A 152 -2.25 -16.80 8.94
CA LEU A 152 -1.96 -15.38 8.95
C LEU A 152 -3.28 -14.60 9.00
N ASP A 153 -3.52 -13.93 10.12
CA ASP A 153 -4.68 -13.07 10.36
C ASP A 153 -4.18 -11.66 10.65
N TYR A 154 -4.49 -10.71 9.78
CA TYR A 154 -3.93 -9.37 9.89
C TYR A 154 -4.86 -8.32 9.30
N GLY A 155 -4.58 -7.06 9.62
CA GLY A 155 -5.41 -5.97 9.11
C GLY A 155 -5.04 -4.60 9.64
N ILE A 156 -5.77 -3.62 9.13
CA ILE A 156 -5.61 -2.21 9.45
C ILE A 156 -6.90 -1.63 10.02
N THR A 157 -6.76 -0.60 10.86
CA THR A 157 -7.85 0.31 11.20
C THR A 157 -7.41 1.74 10.92
N THR A 158 -8.23 2.46 10.16
CA THR A 158 -7.93 3.84 9.76
C THR A 158 -8.51 4.82 10.77
N ALA A 159 -7.83 5.95 10.97
CA ALA A 159 -8.32 7.06 11.77
C ALA A 159 -9.32 7.92 10.99
N GLN A 160 -10.26 8.54 11.72
CA GLN A 160 -11.26 9.44 11.12
C GLN A 160 -10.66 10.80 10.75
N LYS A 161 -9.75 11.35 11.58
CA LYS A 161 -9.11 12.66 11.35
C LYS A 161 -7.83 12.61 10.55
N THR A 162 -7.71 11.69 9.59
CA THR A 162 -6.54 11.61 8.71
C THR A 162 -6.86 12.11 7.29
N THR A 163 -5.84 12.43 6.52
CA THR A 163 -6.01 12.75 5.10
C THR A 163 -6.58 11.55 4.36
N ARG A 164 -7.73 11.77 3.72
CA ARG A 164 -8.42 10.77 2.91
C ARG A 164 -8.49 11.26 1.48
N GLY A 165 -8.01 10.45 0.54
CA GLY A 165 -8.02 10.77 -0.88
C GLY A 165 -9.20 10.16 -1.62
N LEU A 166 -9.69 10.86 -2.65
CA LEU A 166 -10.74 10.33 -3.53
C LEU A 166 -10.32 9.00 -4.18
N ALA A 167 -9.05 8.87 -4.57
CA ALA A 167 -8.52 7.66 -5.18
C ALA A 167 -8.61 6.46 -4.22
N THR A 168 -8.18 6.62 -2.96
CA THR A 168 -8.27 5.58 -1.92
C THR A 168 -9.71 5.21 -1.62
N THR A 169 -10.60 6.20 -1.47
CA THR A 169 -12.04 5.95 -1.28
C THR A 169 -12.63 5.19 -2.46
N ALA A 170 -12.31 5.58 -3.69
CA ALA A 170 -12.78 4.90 -4.89
C ALA A 170 -12.23 3.47 -4.99
N ALA A 171 -10.98 3.22 -4.57
CA ALA A 171 -10.39 1.88 -4.50
C ALA A 171 -11.19 0.99 -3.55
N ILE A 172 -11.42 1.43 -2.30
CA ILE A 172 -12.22 0.71 -1.30
C ILE A 172 -13.62 0.37 -1.84
N LEU A 173 -14.31 1.36 -2.41
CA LEU A 173 -15.67 1.18 -2.92
C LEU A 173 -15.72 0.30 -4.18
N SER A 174 -14.60 0.12 -4.87
CA SER A 174 -14.54 -0.69 -6.09
C SER A 174 -14.73 -2.18 -5.84
N TYR A 175 -14.31 -2.71 -4.68
CA TYR A 175 -14.46 -4.10 -4.28
C TYR A 175 -15.48 -4.33 -3.15
N THR A 176 -16.06 -3.27 -2.57
CA THR A 176 -17.11 -3.38 -1.55
C THR A 176 -18.29 -4.20 -2.08
N GLY A 177 -18.64 -5.29 -1.37
CA GLY A 177 -19.73 -6.22 -1.74
C GLY A 177 -19.42 -7.10 -2.95
N LYS A 178 -18.23 -7.02 -3.54
CA LYS A 178 -17.81 -7.90 -4.63
C LYS A 178 -17.04 -9.11 -4.09
N PRO A 179 -17.16 -10.29 -4.75
CA PRO A 179 -16.45 -11.48 -4.35
C PRO A 179 -14.98 -11.37 -4.68
N PHE A 180 -14.15 -11.97 -3.84
CA PHE A 180 -12.75 -12.27 -4.10
C PHE A 180 -12.34 -13.55 -3.35
N THR A 181 -11.25 -14.19 -3.78
CA THR A 181 -10.80 -15.44 -3.17
C THR A 181 -9.79 -15.18 -2.05
N THR A 182 -9.86 -16.00 -1.01
CA THR A 182 -8.83 -16.16 0.01
C THR A 182 -8.63 -17.64 0.32
N ARG A 183 -7.52 -17.99 0.97
CA ARG A 183 -7.26 -19.37 1.37
C ARG A 183 -7.72 -19.57 2.82
N ILE A 184 -8.54 -20.59 3.07
CA ILE A 184 -8.98 -21.01 4.40
C ILE A 184 -8.82 -22.53 4.47
N GLU A 185 -8.11 -23.03 5.50
CA GLU A 185 -7.85 -24.47 5.70
C GLU A 185 -7.27 -25.16 4.45
N GLY A 186 -6.36 -24.47 3.74
CA GLY A 186 -5.70 -24.98 2.55
C GLY A 186 -6.53 -24.91 1.27
N ARG A 187 -7.78 -24.44 1.30
CA ARG A 187 -8.70 -24.36 0.16
C ARG A 187 -9.00 -22.89 -0.20
N GLU A 188 -9.32 -22.67 -1.45
CA GLU A 188 -9.82 -21.38 -1.89
C GLU A 188 -11.28 -21.18 -1.49
N HIS A 189 -11.56 -20.06 -0.85
CA HIS A 189 -12.90 -19.64 -0.44
C HIS A 189 -13.22 -18.27 -1.02
N SER A 190 -14.47 -18.13 -1.52
CA SER A 190 -14.98 -16.83 -1.97
C SER A 190 -15.54 -16.06 -0.77
N VAL A 191 -15.01 -14.87 -0.55
CA VAL A 191 -15.47 -13.91 0.46
C VAL A 191 -15.85 -12.60 -0.23
N TYR A 192 -16.55 -11.72 0.48
CA TYR A 192 -17.02 -10.45 -0.10
C TYR A 192 -16.41 -9.27 0.62
N GLY A 193 -16.00 -8.27 -0.13
CA GLY A 193 -15.42 -7.04 0.39
C GLY A 193 -16.31 -6.34 1.40
N TRP A 194 -15.75 -5.93 2.53
CA TRP A 194 -16.41 -5.31 3.70
C TRP A 194 -17.43 -6.18 4.42
N GLN A 195 -17.65 -7.44 4.01
CA GLN A 195 -18.39 -8.44 4.77
C GLN A 195 -17.44 -9.21 5.71
N GLY A 196 -17.96 -10.25 6.40
CA GLY A 196 -17.16 -11.00 7.37
C GLY A 196 -16.84 -10.15 8.61
N LEU A 197 -17.86 -9.48 9.17
CA LEU A 197 -17.70 -8.56 10.30
C LEU A 197 -16.95 -9.22 11.46
N LYS A 198 -15.79 -8.66 11.80
CA LYS A 198 -14.90 -9.11 12.87
C LYS A 198 -14.71 -8.00 13.90
N ARG A 199 -14.60 -8.37 15.17
CA ARG A 199 -14.19 -7.45 16.25
C ARG A 199 -12.75 -7.76 16.63
N LYS A 200 -11.89 -6.75 16.66
CA LYS A 200 -10.51 -6.83 17.17
C LYS A 200 -10.31 -5.76 18.24
N ARG A 201 -9.73 -6.15 19.36
CA ARG A 201 -9.25 -5.20 20.35
C ARG A 201 -7.79 -4.89 20.09
N PHE A 202 -7.52 -3.67 19.73
CA PHE A 202 -6.16 -3.12 19.65
C PHE A 202 -5.73 -2.67 21.05
N LYS A 203 -4.50 -2.93 21.42
CA LYS A 203 -3.99 -2.61 22.78
C LYS A 203 -4.12 -1.12 23.10
N LYS A 204 -3.79 -0.25 22.13
CA LYS A 204 -3.79 1.21 22.34
C LYS A 204 -5.01 1.93 21.74
N LEU A 205 -5.81 1.29 20.89
CA LEU A 205 -6.94 1.92 20.19
C LEU A 205 -8.31 1.39 20.66
N GLY A 206 -8.32 0.34 21.50
CA GLY A 206 -9.55 -0.31 21.93
C GLY A 206 -10.22 -1.14 20.84
N TRP A 207 -11.53 -1.33 20.93
CA TRP A 207 -12.30 -2.16 20.02
C TRP A 207 -12.49 -1.49 18.66
N ARG A 208 -12.30 -2.26 17.59
CA ARG A 208 -12.57 -1.88 16.21
C ARG A 208 -13.40 -2.95 15.49
N LEU A 209 -14.26 -2.49 14.59
CA LEU A 209 -14.94 -3.36 13.63
C LEU A 209 -14.11 -3.44 12.36
N LEU A 210 -13.97 -4.66 11.84
CA LEU A 210 -13.18 -4.97 10.66
C LEU A 210 -14.03 -5.76 9.68
N GLY A 211 -13.78 -5.60 8.38
CA GLY A 211 -14.40 -6.36 7.30
C GLY A 211 -13.35 -6.87 6.33
N ASN A 212 -13.69 -7.89 5.55
CA ASN A 212 -12.81 -8.49 4.54
C ASN A 212 -12.29 -7.43 3.56
N CYS A 213 -11.01 -7.45 3.28
CA CYS A 213 -10.37 -6.50 2.37
C CYS A 213 -9.51 -7.24 1.34
N ASN A 214 -9.68 -6.90 0.07
CA ASN A 214 -8.91 -7.51 -1.02
C ASN A 214 -7.57 -6.80 -1.18
N VAL A 215 -6.47 -7.52 -0.97
CA VAL A 215 -5.11 -6.99 -1.00
C VAL A 215 -4.15 -7.92 -1.77
N PRO A 216 -3.00 -7.43 -2.25
CA PRO A 216 -2.03 -8.22 -3.01
C PRO A 216 -1.55 -9.48 -2.31
N ASP A 217 -1.36 -9.44 -1.00
CA ASP A 217 -0.87 -10.54 -0.17
C ASP A 217 -1.68 -11.83 -0.34
N LEU A 218 -3.00 -11.70 -0.52
CA LEU A 218 -3.89 -12.86 -0.70
C LEU A 218 -3.58 -13.68 -1.97
N ALA A 219 -2.89 -13.08 -2.95
CA ALA A 219 -2.42 -13.77 -4.15
C ALA A 219 -0.94 -14.17 -4.05
N LEU A 220 -0.13 -13.37 -3.33
CA LEU A 220 1.32 -13.52 -3.29
C LEU A 220 1.78 -14.50 -2.20
N PHE A 221 1.21 -14.39 -0.98
CA PHE A 221 1.69 -15.14 0.18
C PHE A 221 1.45 -16.64 0.10
N PRO A 222 0.34 -17.17 -0.45
CA PRO A 222 0.20 -18.61 -0.63
C PRO A 222 1.24 -19.26 -1.54
N LYS A 223 1.84 -18.47 -2.44
CA LYS A 223 2.94 -18.92 -3.32
C LYS A 223 4.29 -18.81 -2.63
N ARG A 224 4.51 -17.74 -1.84
CA ARG A 224 5.78 -17.46 -1.15
C ARG A 224 5.94 -18.30 0.12
N TYR A 225 4.85 -18.58 0.82
CA TYR A 225 4.82 -19.34 2.08
C TYR A 225 3.90 -20.55 1.92
N PRO A 226 4.40 -21.67 1.37
CA PRO A 226 3.57 -22.84 1.00
C PRO A 226 2.88 -23.51 2.19
N SER A 227 3.45 -23.43 3.40
CA SER A 227 2.86 -23.98 4.63
C SER A 227 1.60 -23.23 5.08
N LEU A 228 1.36 -22.02 4.55
CA LEU A 228 0.24 -21.18 4.96
C LEU A 228 -1.10 -21.76 4.45
N LYS A 229 -1.90 -22.29 5.38
CA LYS A 229 -3.22 -22.90 5.12
C LYS A 229 -4.34 -21.86 5.16
N THR A 230 -4.20 -20.84 6.02
CA THR A 230 -5.22 -19.78 6.16
C THR A 230 -4.59 -18.40 6.07
N ILE A 231 -5.15 -17.53 5.23
CA ILE A 231 -4.75 -16.13 5.13
C ILE A 231 -5.98 -15.25 5.06
N SER A 232 -6.05 -14.24 5.92
CA SER A 232 -7.17 -13.31 5.97
C SER A 232 -6.69 -11.90 6.26
N PHE A 233 -7.07 -10.95 5.40
CA PHE A 233 -6.80 -9.54 5.60
C PHE A 233 -8.09 -8.76 5.82
N TYR A 234 -8.05 -7.86 6.79
CA TYR A 234 -9.19 -7.06 7.19
C TYR A 234 -8.88 -5.59 7.19
N ALA A 235 -9.90 -4.76 6.91
CA ALA A 235 -9.83 -3.32 7.07
C ALA A 235 -10.97 -2.80 7.93
N GLY A 236 -10.70 -1.78 8.73
CA GLY A 236 -11.70 -1.16 9.60
C GLY A 236 -11.67 0.36 9.55
N LEU A 237 -12.83 0.96 9.78
CA LEU A 237 -12.97 2.40 10.00
C LEU A 237 -13.08 2.66 11.49
N GLU A 238 -12.55 3.79 11.95
CA GLU A 238 -12.55 4.14 13.38
C GLU A 238 -13.97 4.22 13.97
N LEU A 239 -14.89 4.88 13.24
CA LEU A 239 -16.25 5.10 13.73
C LEU A 239 -17.15 3.90 13.40
N PRO A 240 -17.67 3.18 14.40
CA PRO A 240 -18.44 1.96 14.18
C PRO A 240 -19.64 2.13 13.26
N PHE A 241 -20.37 3.25 13.37
CA PHE A 241 -21.55 3.49 12.54
C PHE A 241 -21.18 3.70 11.06
N ILE A 242 -20.03 4.33 10.74
CA ILE A 242 -19.55 4.47 9.36
C ILE A 242 -19.15 3.09 8.83
N HIS A 243 -18.48 2.27 9.64
CA HIS A 243 -18.13 0.90 9.27
C HIS A 243 -19.38 0.05 8.99
N ILE A 244 -20.39 0.11 9.86
CA ILE A 244 -21.67 -0.60 9.69
C ILE A 244 -22.42 -0.11 8.44
N THR A 245 -22.41 1.21 8.17
CA THR A 245 -23.00 1.75 6.94
C THR A 245 -22.34 1.13 5.69
N LEU A 246 -21.01 1.05 5.66
CA LEU A 246 -20.30 0.44 4.53
C LEU A 246 -20.56 -1.08 4.45
N TRP A 247 -20.65 -1.75 5.60
CA TRP A 247 -21.04 -3.16 5.68
C TRP A 247 -22.45 -3.40 5.12
N VAL A 248 -23.45 -2.58 5.46
CA VAL A 248 -24.80 -2.65 4.87
C VAL A 248 -24.76 -2.39 3.36
N LEU A 249 -24.05 -1.33 2.91
CA LEU A 249 -23.88 -1.05 1.50
C LEU A 249 -23.26 -2.22 0.73
N SER A 250 -22.38 -2.99 1.36
CA SER A 250 -21.76 -4.17 0.74
C SER A 250 -22.79 -5.24 0.40
N PHE A 251 -23.84 -5.44 1.23
CA PHE A 251 -24.92 -6.37 0.93
C PHE A 251 -25.81 -5.87 -0.21
N LEU A 252 -26.08 -4.56 -0.26
CA LEU A 252 -26.86 -3.97 -1.36
C LEU A 252 -26.13 -4.12 -2.71
N VAL A 253 -24.80 -4.04 -2.71
CA VAL A 253 -24.00 -4.34 -3.90
C VAL A 253 -24.05 -5.83 -4.22
N ARG A 254 -23.88 -6.71 -3.23
CA ARG A 254 -23.88 -8.17 -3.41
C ARG A 254 -25.18 -8.69 -4.03
N ILE A 255 -26.32 -8.16 -3.61
CA ILE A 255 -27.64 -8.56 -4.15
C ILE A 255 -27.99 -7.82 -5.46
N GLY A 256 -27.10 -6.97 -5.99
CA GLY A 256 -27.28 -6.26 -7.25
C GLY A 256 -28.14 -4.99 -7.20
N LEU A 257 -28.61 -4.58 -6.03
CA LEU A 257 -29.41 -3.35 -5.88
C LEU A 257 -28.57 -2.11 -6.18
N ILE A 258 -27.27 -2.12 -5.82
CA ILE A 258 -26.29 -1.09 -6.20
C ILE A 258 -25.27 -1.72 -7.16
N ARG A 259 -25.26 -1.27 -8.43
CA ARG A 259 -24.36 -1.82 -9.44
C ARG A 259 -22.92 -1.31 -9.33
N ASN A 260 -22.74 -0.06 -8.94
CA ASN A 260 -21.41 0.59 -8.93
C ASN A 260 -21.29 1.63 -7.82
N LEU A 261 -20.85 1.19 -6.64
CA LEU A 261 -20.66 2.06 -5.49
C LEU A 261 -19.49 3.05 -5.67
N LYS A 262 -18.49 2.73 -6.52
CA LYS A 262 -17.36 3.61 -6.85
C LYS A 262 -17.82 4.98 -7.36
N LYS A 263 -18.96 5.05 -8.10
CA LYS A 263 -19.50 6.32 -8.58
C LYS A 263 -19.88 7.29 -7.46
N SER A 264 -20.20 6.75 -6.27
CA SER A 264 -20.57 7.54 -5.08
C SER A 264 -19.37 7.97 -4.23
N ALA A 265 -18.12 7.66 -4.64
CA ALA A 265 -16.92 7.90 -3.85
C ALA A 265 -16.78 9.36 -3.40
N GLY A 266 -17.05 10.31 -4.29
CA GLY A 266 -16.95 11.74 -3.96
C GLY A 266 -17.98 12.19 -2.92
N LEU A 267 -19.22 11.69 -3.03
CA LEU A 267 -20.29 12.00 -2.08
C LEU A 267 -19.98 11.39 -0.72
N LEU A 268 -19.66 10.09 -0.68
CA LEU A 268 -19.36 9.38 0.57
C LEU A 268 -18.13 9.96 1.28
N LEU A 269 -17.11 10.36 0.51
CA LEU A 269 -15.94 11.05 1.07
C LEU A 269 -16.33 12.39 1.69
N LYS A 270 -17.09 13.23 0.98
CA LYS A 270 -17.55 14.53 1.50
C LYS A 270 -18.40 14.35 2.78
N THR A 271 -19.32 13.40 2.75
CA THR A 271 -20.16 13.10 3.93
C THR A 271 -19.33 12.62 5.11
N SER A 272 -18.26 11.83 4.86
CA SER A 272 -17.40 11.33 5.94
C SER A 272 -16.68 12.43 6.71
N PHE A 273 -16.37 13.56 6.08
CA PHE A 273 -15.73 14.71 6.76
C PHE A 273 -16.61 15.38 7.81
N LEU A 274 -17.95 15.28 7.70
CA LEU A 274 -18.87 15.80 8.70
C LEU A 274 -18.69 15.15 10.08
N PHE A 275 -18.14 13.95 10.10
CA PHE A 275 -17.95 13.16 11.33
C PHE A 275 -16.52 13.24 11.88
N ASP A 276 -15.64 14.08 11.34
CA ASP A 276 -14.25 14.17 11.79
C ASP A 276 -14.13 14.53 13.26
N ARG A 277 -15.04 15.35 13.77
CA ARG A 277 -15.06 15.74 15.19
C ARG A 277 -15.31 14.58 16.15
N LEU A 278 -15.90 13.47 15.69
CA LEU A 278 -16.21 12.29 16.49
C LEU A 278 -15.08 11.27 16.56
N GLY A 279 -14.04 11.42 15.73
CA GLY A 279 -12.94 10.49 15.66
C GLY A 279 -11.62 11.07 16.15
N SER A 280 -10.58 10.28 16.02
CA SER A 280 -9.19 10.62 16.36
C SER A 280 -8.29 10.65 15.12
N ALA A 281 -7.01 10.96 15.33
CA ALA A 281 -5.97 10.87 14.33
C ALA A 281 -5.16 9.54 14.45
N ASN A 282 -5.69 8.54 15.17
CA ASN A 282 -4.97 7.32 15.52
C ASN A 282 -5.39 6.14 14.66
N SER A 283 -4.43 5.54 13.98
CA SER A 283 -4.58 4.35 13.11
C SER A 283 -3.84 3.16 13.72
N GLY A 284 -4.18 1.96 13.29
CA GLY A 284 -3.50 0.76 13.75
C GLY A 284 -3.35 -0.30 12.65
N PHE A 285 -2.35 -1.13 12.83
CA PHE A 285 -2.12 -2.36 12.09
C PHE A 285 -1.90 -3.48 13.09
N TYR A 286 -2.40 -4.67 12.82
CA TYR A 286 -2.07 -5.88 13.55
C TYR A 286 -1.75 -7.01 12.59
N MET A 287 -0.93 -7.95 13.07
CA MET A 287 -0.64 -9.21 12.38
C MET A 287 -0.50 -10.32 13.43
N GLN A 288 -1.23 -11.40 13.24
CA GLN A 288 -1.15 -12.61 14.04
C GLN A 288 -0.73 -13.76 13.14
N LEU A 289 0.44 -14.34 13.45
CA LEU A 289 0.95 -15.54 12.83
C LEU A 289 0.72 -16.69 13.79
N SER A 290 0.19 -17.81 13.32
CA SER A 290 -0.04 -19.00 14.16
C SER A 290 0.34 -20.27 13.41
N GLY A 291 0.80 -21.27 14.17
CA GLY A 291 1.23 -22.55 13.64
C GLY A 291 1.93 -23.38 14.70
N ARG A 292 2.88 -24.22 14.27
CA ARG A 292 3.72 -25.05 15.15
C ARG A 292 5.09 -24.40 15.31
N GLY A 293 5.52 -24.20 16.55
CA GLY A 293 6.87 -23.76 16.87
C GLY A 293 7.91 -24.85 16.58
N LYS A 294 9.20 -24.51 16.70
CA LYS A 294 10.32 -25.45 16.49
C LYS A 294 10.28 -26.69 17.42
N ASN A 295 9.65 -26.55 18.56
CA ASN A 295 9.42 -27.64 19.52
C ASN A 295 8.11 -28.41 19.26
N SER A 296 7.47 -28.20 18.10
CA SER A 296 6.18 -28.77 17.69
C SER A 296 4.96 -28.35 18.53
N ASN A 297 5.13 -27.49 19.53
CA ASN A 297 4.02 -26.93 20.30
C ASN A 297 3.29 -25.85 19.50
N PRO A 298 1.99 -25.62 19.76
CA PRO A 298 1.29 -24.46 19.22
C PRO A 298 2.05 -23.16 19.55
N LYS A 299 2.20 -22.31 18.57
CA LYS A 299 2.86 -21.00 18.71
C LYS A 299 2.04 -19.93 18.01
N THR A 300 1.92 -18.78 18.67
CA THR A 300 1.30 -17.58 18.10
C THR A 300 2.22 -16.39 18.34
N ILE A 301 2.43 -15.60 17.30
CA ILE A 301 3.13 -14.33 17.36
C ILE A 301 2.16 -13.22 16.95
N GLU A 302 2.01 -12.23 17.81
CA GLU A 302 1.22 -11.04 17.53
C GLU A 302 2.15 -9.84 17.40
N PHE A 303 2.01 -9.11 16.31
CA PHE A 303 2.62 -7.80 16.08
C PHE A 303 1.51 -6.75 15.99
N GLU A 304 1.64 -5.65 16.72
CA GLU A 304 0.72 -4.53 16.65
C GLU A 304 1.48 -3.22 16.49
N LEU A 305 1.01 -2.37 15.56
CA LEU A 305 1.54 -1.05 15.30
C LEU A 305 0.42 -0.03 15.50
N THR A 306 0.73 1.04 16.22
CA THR A 306 -0.17 2.19 16.42
C THR A 306 0.51 3.44 15.90
N ALA A 307 -0.17 4.14 14.99
CA ALA A 307 0.22 5.45 14.50
C ALA A 307 -0.71 6.51 15.09
N LYS A 308 -0.13 7.54 15.66
CA LYS A 308 -0.84 8.70 16.22
C LYS A 308 -0.61 9.94 15.35
N SER A 309 -1.11 11.09 15.78
CA SER A 309 -0.87 12.40 15.17
C SER A 309 -1.18 12.50 13.66
N GLY A 310 -1.93 11.54 13.12
CA GLY A 310 -2.26 11.49 11.70
C GLY A 310 -1.18 10.85 10.81
N ASP A 311 -0.19 10.19 11.37
CA ASP A 311 0.93 9.61 10.63
C ASP A 311 0.60 8.27 9.93
N GLY A 312 -0.53 7.63 10.28
CA GLY A 312 -0.94 6.35 9.70
C GLY A 312 -0.91 6.29 8.17
N PRO A 313 -1.46 7.29 7.43
CA PRO A 313 -1.43 7.31 5.97
C PRO A 313 -0.04 7.35 5.33
N TYR A 314 1.00 7.67 6.09
CA TYR A 314 2.37 7.78 5.57
C TYR A 314 3.18 6.50 5.70
N ILE A 315 2.74 5.54 6.51
CA ILE A 315 3.35 4.20 6.60
C ILE A 315 3.49 3.55 5.21
N PRO A 316 2.47 3.57 4.33
CA PRO A 316 2.56 3.03 2.98
C PRO A 316 3.57 3.73 2.05
N CYS A 317 4.04 4.93 2.40
CA CYS A 317 5.01 5.67 1.58
C CYS A 317 6.46 5.20 1.80
N MET A 318 6.74 4.57 2.95
CA MET A 318 8.13 4.26 3.33
C MET A 318 8.82 3.30 2.38
N PRO A 319 8.18 2.21 1.88
CA PRO A 319 8.86 1.33 0.92
C PRO A 319 9.33 2.04 -0.34
N ALA A 320 8.51 2.92 -0.92
CA ALA A 320 8.89 3.66 -2.11
C ALA A 320 10.08 4.60 -1.86
N ILE A 321 10.15 5.22 -0.68
CA ILE A 321 11.28 6.08 -0.26
C ILE A 321 12.54 5.23 -0.11
N LEU A 322 12.48 4.12 0.63
CA LEU A 322 13.62 3.24 0.88
C LEU A 322 14.16 2.62 -0.42
N LEU A 323 13.27 2.10 -1.27
CA LEU A 323 13.64 1.50 -2.55
C LEU A 323 14.25 2.53 -3.50
N CYS A 324 13.68 3.73 -3.56
CA CYS A 324 14.26 4.81 -4.35
C CYS A 324 15.67 5.15 -3.89
N SER A 325 15.91 5.28 -2.59
CA SER A 325 17.22 5.54 -2.03
C SER A 325 18.20 4.41 -2.29
N LYS A 326 17.77 3.14 -2.22
CA LYS A 326 18.59 1.97 -2.57
C LYS A 326 18.98 1.95 -4.05
N LEU A 327 18.03 2.22 -4.95
CA LEU A 327 18.30 2.31 -6.39
C LEU A 327 19.29 3.43 -6.70
N ALA A 328 19.09 4.62 -6.12
CA ALA A 328 19.95 5.77 -6.35
C ALA A 328 21.39 5.55 -5.87
N ARG A 329 21.59 4.74 -4.81
CA ARG A 329 22.91 4.38 -4.28
C ARG A 329 23.53 3.15 -4.92
N GLY A 330 22.83 2.47 -5.86
CA GLY A 330 23.28 1.22 -6.44
C GLY A 330 23.30 0.05 -5.46
N GLU A 331 22.53 0.12 -4.39
CA GLU A 331 22.38 -0.96 -3.40
C GLU A 331 21.37 -2.03 -3.86
N LEU A 332 20.56 -1.71 -4.86
CA LEU A 332 19.59 -2.61 -5.48
C LEU A 332 19.90 -2.79 -6.96
N ASN A 333 20.56 -3.89 -7.28
CA ASN A 333 21.06 -4.19 -8.65
C ASN A 333 20.24 -5.28 -9.37
N GLN A 334 19.15 -5.75 -8.76
CA GLN A 334 18.32 -6.79 -9.33
C GLN A 334 17.44 -6.21 -10.44
N THR A 335 17.70 -6.60 -11.71
CA THR A 335 16.85 -6.23 -12.86
C THR A 335 15.69 -7.20 -13.02
N GLY A 336 14.55 -6.69 -13.51
CA GLY A 336 13.33 -7.46 -13.70
C GLY A 336 12.10 -6.77 -13.14
N ALA A 337 10.96 -7.47 -13.11
CA ALA A 337 9.70 -6.94 -12.59
C ALA A 337 9.17 -7.79 -11.43
N TYR A 338 8.90 -7.17 -10.30
CA TYR A 338 8.61 -7.85 -9.05
C TYR A 338 7.48 -7.17 -8.26
N PRO A 339 6.61 -7.92 -7.59
CA PRO A 339 5.85 -7.40 -6.46
C PRO A 339 6.82 -7.02 -5.33
N CYS A 340 6.46 -6.01 -4.54
CA CYS A 340 7.30 -5.51 -3.45
C CYS A 340 7.27 -6.45 -2.23
N VAL A 341 7.87 -7.64 -2.35
CA VAL A 341 8.00 -8.63 -1.28
C VAL A 341 9.46 -9.02 -1.09
N GLY A 342 9.96 -9.02 0.14
CA GLY A 342 11.35 -9.41 0.46
C GLY A 342 12.43 -8.37 0.11
N PHE A 343 12.07 -7.16 -0.33
CA PHE A 343 13.04 -6.09 -0.66
C PHE A 343 13.50 -5.28 0.55
N ILE A 344 12.68 -5.22 1.59
CA ILE A 344 12.92 -4.43 2.79
C ILE A 344 12.67 -5.33 3.99
N GLY A 345 13.66 -5.43 4.90
CA GLY A 345 13.51 -6.20 6.13
C GLY A 345 12.73 -5.44 7.21
N LYS A 346 12.17 -6.18 8.20
CA LYS A 346 11.43 -5.62 9.35
C LYS A 346 12.21 -4.49 10.03
N GLY A 347 13.49 -4.72 10.35
CA GLY A 347 14.33 -3.73 11.04
C GLY A 347 14.48 -2.44 10.27
N GLU A 348 14.78 -2.53 8.98
CA GLU A 348 14.92 -1.38 8.07
C GLU A 348 13.62 -0.58 7.96
N TYR A 349 12.50 -1.29 7.76
CA TYR A 349 11.18 -0.65 7.68
C TYR A 349 10.83 0.09 8.96
N LEU A 350 10.98 -0.56 10.11
CA LEU A 350 10.63 0.03 11.40
C LEU A 350 11.55 1.20 11.80
N VAL A 351 12.83 1.14 11.43
CA VAL A 351 13.75 2.27 11.63
C VAL A 351 13.28 3.51 10.85
N ALA A 352 12.80 3.33 9.61
CA ALA A 352 12.28 4.43 8.80
C ALA A 352 11.01 5.07 9.41
N LEU A 353 10.24 4.33 10.21
CA LEU A 353 9.06 4.86 10.92
C LEU A 353 9.39 5.68 12.19
N LYS A 354 10.62 5.60 12.74
CA LYS A 354 10.99 6.26 14.01
C LYS A 354 10.87 7.80 14.00
N SER A 355 10.88 8.41 12.83
CA SER A 355 10.72 9.87 12.68
C SER A 355 9.27 10.34 12.77
N MET A 356 8.32 9.43 12.96
CA MET A 356 6.87 9.67 13.06
C MET A 356 6.35 9.24 14.43
N ASP A 357 5.16 9.69 14.81
CA ASP A 357 4.48 9.28 16.06
C ASP A 357 3.87 7.88 15.92
N ILE A 358 4.77 6.91 15.74
CA ILE A 358 4.45 5.50 15.51
C ILE A 358 5.14 4.63 16.54
N SER A 359 4.40 3.72 17.14
CA SER A 359 4.91 2.73 18.08
C SER A 359 4.45 1.33 17.68
N TRP A 360 5.25 0.33 18.00
CA TRP A 360 4.92 -1.07 17.74
C TRP A 360 5.35 -1.94 18.91
N GLU A 361 4.75 -3.09 18.98
CA GLU A 361 5.06 -4.14 19.95
C GLU A 361 4.80 -5.51 19.35
N ASP A 362 5.54 -6.50 19.78
CA ASP A 362 5.33 -7.90 19.47
C ASP A 362 5.18 -8.71 20.75
N SER A 363 4.43 -9.79 20.68
CA SER A 363 4.18 -10.73 21.77
C SER A 363 4.20 -12.15 21.22
N ILE A 364 4.83 -13.06 21.93
CA ILE A 364 4.98 -14.47 21.55
C ILE A 364 4.29 -15.31 22.63
N TYR A 365 3.42 -16.22 22.20
CA TYR A 365 2.64 -17.09 23.07
C TYR A 365 2.87 -18.56 22.71
#